data_6731afa1934c6676ad3b08e931ecbb66
#
_entry.id   6731afa1934c6676ad3b08e931ecbb66
#
_cell.length_a   1.000
_cell.length_b   1.000
_cell.length_c   1.000
_cell.angle_alpha   90.00
_cell.angle_beta   90.00
_cell.angle_gamma   90.00
#
_symmetry.space_group_name_H-M   'P 1'
#
loop_
_entity.id
_entity.type
_entity.pdbx_description
1 polymer ?
#
loop_
_entity_poly.entity_id
_entity_poly.type
_entity_poly.pdbx_seq_one_letter_code
_entity_poly.pdbx_strand_id
1 'polypeptide(L)'
;MTVKENGVHSKPNMKEFGWWWQKAYLDDIDMDIHEAILGFRMRFRKEPLQAIVWGAEEKEPKWIHDIPVWQDPEVPENVVVLQ
;
A
#
# COMPACT_ATOMS: atom_id res chain seq x y z
N MET A 1 19.25 8.18 15.59
CA MET A 1 18.97 7.79 15.19
C MET A 1 18.67 7.35 14.27
N THR A 2 18.85 7.46 13.72
CA THR A 2 18.77 6.80 12.76
C THR A 2 17.71 5.99 12.65
N VAL A 3 17.13 5.88 13.41
CA VAL A 3 16.14 5.14 13.40
C VAL A 3 15.15 5.35 12.48
N LYS A 4 14.97 6.47 12.02
CA LYS A 4 14.00 6.71 11.18
C LYS A 4 14.06 5.95 9.98
N GLU A 5 15.15 5.54 9.60
CA GLU A 5 15.17 4.83 8.42
C GLU A 5 14.46 3.59 8.60
N ASN A 6 14.51 3.06 9.75
CA ASN A 6 13.83 1.83 9.96
C ASN A 6 12.37 2.02 9.77
N GLY A 7 11.87 3.15 10.15
CA GLY A 7 10.49 3.40 9.98
C GLY A 7 10.07 3.42 8.55
N VAL A 8 10.93 3.90 7.68
CA VAL A 8 10.60 3.96 6.28
C VAL A 8 10.44 2.59 5.68
N HIS A 9 11.21 1.63 6.16
CA HIS A 9 11.19 0.29 5.58
C HIS A 9 10.50 -0.74 6.45
N SER A 10 9.78 -0.32 7.47
CA SER A 10 9.05 -1.25 8.29
C SER A 10 7.65 -1.43 7.76
N LYS A 11 7.17 -2.66 7.80
CA LYS A 11 5.82 -2.93 7.38
C LYS A 11 4.86 -2.19 8.29
N PRO A 12 3.93 -1.43 7.74
CA PRO A 12 3.00 -0.68 8.59
C PRO A 12 2.00 -1.59 9.26
N ASN A 13 1.47 -1.12 10.37
CA ASN A 13 0.43 -1.84 11.07
C ASN A 13 -0.86 -1.63 10.31
N MET A 14 -1.52 -2.70 9.88
CA MET A 14 -2.71 -2.60 9.09
C MET A 14 -3.80 -1.79 9.77
N LYS A 15 -3.86 -1.80 11.09
CA LYS A 15 -4.87 -1.05 11.80
C LYS A 15 -4.71 0.45 11.66
N GLU A 16 -3.52 0.91 11.30
CA GLU A 16 -3.26 2.32 11.14
C GLU A 16 -3.48 2.82 9.74
N PHE A 17 -3.82 1.92 8.81
CA PHE A 17 -4.12 2.35 7.47
C PHE A 17 -5.56 2.80 7.47
N GLY A 18 -5.80 3.95 7.02
CA GLY A 18 -7.12 4.47 7.10
C GLY A 18 -7.90 4.46 5.82
N TRP A 19 -7.32 4.12 4.72
CA TRP A 19 -8.02 4.30 3.46
C TRP A 19 -7.92 3.05 2.59
N TRP A 20 -9.07 2.46 2.32
CA TRP A 20 -9.17 1.23 1.56
C TRP A 20 -9.71 1.54 0.18
N TRP A 21 -9.04 1.00 -0.84
CA TRP A 21 -9.43 1.19 -2.22
C TRP A 21 -9.84 -0.16 -2.81
N GLN A 22 -11.01 -0.18 -3.43
CA GLN A 22 -11.52 -1.40 -4.04
C GLN A 22 -10.82 -1.61 -5.37
N LYS A 23 -10.20 -2.75 -5.56
CA LYS A 23 -9.53 -3.05 -6.81
C LYS A 23 -10.53 -3.26 -7.93
N ALA A 24 -10.15 -2.82 -9.13
CA ALA A 24 -10.94 -3.04 -10.31
C ALA A 24 -10.24 -3.99 -11.30
N TYR A 25 -8.92 -4.16 -11.15
CA TYR A 25 -8.14 -4.95 -12.10
C TYR A 25 -7.44 -6.07 -11.36
N LEU A 26 -8.18 -7.11 -11.02
CA LEU A 26 -7.68 -8.13 -10.09
C LEU A 26 -6.40 -8.84 -10.55
N ASP A 27 -6.15 -8.84 -11.86
CA ASP A 27 -4.96 -9.51 -12.37
C ASP A 27 -3.82 -8.56 -12.70
N ASP A 28 -3.97 -7.28 -12.39
CA ASP A 28 -2.95 -6.29 -12.75
C ASP A 28 -2.68 -5.38 -11.56
N ILE A 29 -1.68 -5.80 -10.77
CA ILE A 29 -1.37 -5.07 -9.54
C ILE A 29 -0.87 -3.67 -9.85
N ASP A 30 -0.15 -3.49 -10.96
CA ASP A 30 0.34 -2.17 -11.32
C ASP A 30 -0.82 -1.20 -11.54
N MET A 31 -1.85 -1.64 -12.27
CA MET A 31 -3.00 -0.80 -12.52
C MET A 31 -3.78 -0.53 -11.25
N ASP A 32 -3.91 -1.53 -10.39
CA ASP A 32 -4.64 -1.35 -9.14
C ASP A 32 -3.94 -0.34 -8.25
N ILE A 33 -2.62 -0.42 -8.16
CA ILE A 33 -1.87 0.53 -7.35
C ILE A 33 -1.96 1.92 -7.95
N HIS A 34 -1.85 2.03 -9.28
CA HIS A 34 -1.94 3.32 -9.95
C HIS A 34 -3.29 3.99 -9.65
N GLU A 35 -4.38 3.24 -9.80
CA GLU A 35 -5.70 3.78 -9.56
C GLU A 35 -5.89 4.16 -8.09
N ALA A 36 -5.37 3.34 -7.20
CA ALA A 36 -5.47 3.63 -5.77
C ALA A 36 -4.72 4.91 -5.42
N ILE A 37 -3.55 5.11 -6.01
CA ILE A 37 -2.78 6.32 -5.76
C ILE A 37 -3.54 7.55 -6.25
N LEU A 38 -4.13 7.46 -7.45
CA LEU A 38 -4.90 8.58 -7.97
C LEU A 38 -6.09 8.90 -7.07
N GLY A 39 -6.78 7.87 -6.60
CA GLY A 39 -7.90 8.07 -5.69
C GLY A 39 -7.45 8.71 -4.38
N PHE A 40 -6.31 8.26 -3.86
CA PHE A 40 -5.78 8.79 -2.62
C PHE A 40 -5.45 10.28 -2.78
N ARG A 41 -4.79 10.64 -3.90
CA ARG A 41 -4.45 12.04 -4.16
C ARG A 41 -5.70 12.90 -4.22
N MET A 42 -6.75 12.40 -4.85
CA MET A 42 -7.98 13.16 -4.97
C MET A 42 -8.67 13.32 -3.65
N ARG A 43 -8.60 12.29 -2.81
CA ARG A 43 -9.29 12.31 -1.53
C ARG A 43 -8.56 13.15 -0.49
N PHE A 44 -7.24 13.03 -0.44
CA PHE A 44 -6.46 13.64 0.63
C PHE A 44 -5.58 14.80 0.18
N ARG A 45 -5.48 15.02 -1.10
CA ARG A 45 -4.67 16.09 -1.67
C ARG A 45 -3.20 15.99 -1.30
N LYS A 46 -2.72 14.78 -1.19
CA LYS A 46 -1.31 14.52 -0.93
C LYS A 46 -0.96 13.15 -1.44
N GLU A 47 0.33 12.83 -1.47
CA GLU A 47 0.78 11.55 -1.97
C GLU A 47 0.70 10.50 -0.89
N PRO A 48 0.35 9.27 -1.23
CA PRO A 48 0.41 8.19 -0.25
C PRO A 48 1.86 7.82 -0.01
N LEU A 49 2.15 7.34 1.18
CA LEU A 49 3.50 6.94 1.54
C LEU A 49 3.75 5.46 1.28
N GLN A 50 2.72 4.65 1.35
CA GLN A 50 2.88 3.21 1.19
C GLN A 50 1.53 2.54 1.03
N ALA A 51 1.57 1.28 0.61
CA ALA A 51 0.34 0.51 0.40
C ALA A 51 0.54 -0.90 0.93
N ILE A 52 -0.56 -1.58 1.26
CA ILE A 52 -0.55 -2.99 1.59
C ILE A 52 -1.61 -3.66 0.76
N VAL A 53 -1.26 -4.81 0.19
CA VAL A 53 -2.21 -5.62 -0.58
C VAL A 53 -2.20 -7.04 -0.04
N TRP A 54 -3.17 -7.85 -0.44
CA TRP A 54 -3.23 -9.24 -0.05
C TRP A 54 -2.05 -10.00 -0.64
N GLY A 55 -1.47 -10.87 0.13
CA GLY A 55 -0.43 -11.75 -0.35
C GLY A 55 0.36 -12.34 0.80
N ALA A 56 1.29 -13.22 0.47
CA ALA A 56 2.14 -13.84 1.47
C ALA A 56 3.03 -12.77 2.09
N GLU A 57 3.13 -12.79 3.39
CA GLU A 57 3.92 -11.80 4.09
C GLU A 57 5.38 -11.91 3.72
N GLU A 58 6.01 -10.79 3.44
CA GLU A 58 7.42 -10.76 3.07
C GLU A 58 8.15 -9.72 3.88
N LYS A 59 9.45 -9.89 4.01
CA LYS A 59 10.24 -8.99 4.82
C LYS A 59 10.45 -7.62 4.20
N GLU A 60 10.34 -7.54 2.90
CA GLU A 60 10.59 -6.29 2.19
C GLU A 60 9.46 -6.00 1.23
N PRO A 61 9.19 -4.74 0.97
CA PRO A 61 8.13 -4.39 0.05
C PRO A 61 8.61 -4.46 -1.39
N LYS A 62 7.66 -4.48 -2.32
CA LYS A 62 7.94 -4.29 -3.71
C LYS A 62 7.68 -2.84 -3.98
N TRP A 63 8.48 -2.20 -4.79
CA TRP A 63 8.28 -0.79 -5.12
C TRP A 63 7.48 -0.71 -6.41
N ILE A 64 6.32 -0.09 -6.34
CA ILE A 64 5.43 0.08 -7.49
C ILE A 64 5.02 1.54 -7.52
N HIS A 65 5.21 2.20 -8.65
CA HIS A 65 4.89 3.62 -8.81
C HIS A 65 5.50 4.46 -7.69
N ASP A 66 6.74 4.11 -7.34
CA ASP A 66 7.55 4.89 -6.39
C ASP A 66 7.08 4.83 -4.95
N ILE A 67 6.22 3.90 -4.60
CA ILE A 67 5.89 3.69 -3.19
C ILE A 67 6.12 2.22 -2.84
N PRO A 68 6.45 1.95 -1.58
CA PRO A 68 6.59 0.57 -1.14
C PRO A 68 5.23 -0.08 -1.00
N VAL A 69 5.08 -1.26 -1.56
CA VAL A 69 3.83 -2.01 -1.52
C VAL A 69 4.11 -3.31 -0.78
N TRP A 70 3.48 -3.45 0.38
CA TRP A 70 3.66 -4.60 1.24
C TRP A 70 2.58 -5.63 0.98
N GLN A 71 2.81 -6.85 1.40
CA GLN A 71 1.81 -7.91 1.30
C GLN A 71 1.45 -8.41 2.67
N ASP A 72 0.18 -8.73 2.86
CA ASP A 72 -0.30 -9.21 4.14
C ASP A 72 -1.50 -10.11 3.88
N PRO A 73 -1.50 -11.34 4.38
CA PRO A 73 -2.62 -12.25 4.12
C PRO A 73 -3.92 -11.82 4.81
N GLU A 74 -3.84 -10.87 5.73
CA GLU A 74 -5.04 -10.38 6.39
C GLU A 74 -5.77 -9.30 5.60
N VAL A 75 -5.15 -8.77 4.57
CA VAL A 75 -5.80 -7.78 3.73
C VAL A 75 -6.71 -8.51 2.74
N PRO A 76 -7.94 -8.07 2.52
CA PRO A 76 -8.81 -8.72 1.55
C PRO A 76 -8.20 -8.70 0.16
N GLU A 77 -8.43 -9.76 -0.63
CA GLU A 77 -7.84 -9.89 -1.95
C GLU A 77 -8.16 -8.74 -2.88
N ASN A 78 -9.33 -8.17 -2.75
CA ASN A 78 -9.79 -7.16 -3.69
C ASN A 78 -9.61 -5.74 -3.20
N VAL A 79 -8.71 -5.52 -2.24
CA VAL A 79 -8.52 -4.22 -1.64
C VAL A 79 -7.06 -3.82 -1.64
N VAL A 80 -6.79 -2.53 -1.84
CA VAL A 80 -5.48 -1.93 -1.60
C VAL A 80 -5.67 -0.98 -0.42
N VAL A 81 -4.83 -1.10 0.59
CA VAL A 81 -4.90 -0.21 1.75
C VAL A 81 -3.76 0.78 1.65
N LEU A 82 -4.05 2.07 1.71
CA LEU A 82 -3.04 3.10 1.57
C LEU A 82 -2.95 3.97 2.81
N GLN A 83 -1.76 4.48 3.00
CA GLN A 83 -1.51 5.40 4.11
C GLN A 83 -0.80 6.63 3.59
#